data_5cdc6487b72eb87dfa04f75a28618ff7
#
_entry.id   5cdc6487b72eb87dfa04f75a28618ff7
#
_cell.length_a   1.000
_cell.length_b   1.000
_cell.length_c   1.000
_cell.angle_alpha   90.00
_cell.angle_beta   90.00
_cell.angle_gamma   90.00
#
_symmetry.space_group_name_H-M   'P 1'
#
loop_
_entity.id
_entity.type
_entity.pdbx_description
1 polymer ?
#
loop_
_entity_poly.entity_id
_entity_poly.type
_entity_poly.pdbx_seq_one_letter_code
_entity_poly.pdbx_strand_id
1 'polypeptide(L)'
;MLNMNQKIALSYVVRKRYQRVSKKEKGKILDEFIRNTNYNRSYGRRILGSLKKQGRKRKHIIRKRYYDTDVFYPLRTIWIAADGICGKRLKPFIPDLLNILEKNRELRLNKEIRKKLLSIASSTIDRMLKASKKRYELKGRSTTKPGTLLRSTIPVRTFADWDEKYPGFFETDLVALCCDSIRGDYVNALNLTDVATGWIGLEAIMGKAQSRVHPAVDNVRKRLPFPMLGLDPDNGTEFINWLLKRYCDEHKINFTRIRPYRKNDNCFVEQKNYTVVRRFLGYARYDTEQQLQIIKEILKLVEVYVNFFQPVMRLKTKQRIGTHVKKTYDTAKTPYQRLAFSDVLKEEQKKMLQNLYNNLNPLDLKRKINRLTEKLNKTLRYKINDATNT
;
A
#
# COMPACT_ATOMS: atom_id res chain seq x y z
N MET A 1 46.81 14.15 11.97
CA MET A 1 46.24 13.03 12.75
C MET A 1 46.15 11.78 11.88
N LEU A 2 46.49 10.59 12.42
CA LEU A 2 46.37 9.35 11.68
C LEU A 2 44.90 9.03 11.38
N ASN A 3 44.61 8.59 10.16
CA ASN A 3 43.28 8.08 9.79
C ASN A 3 43.06 6.67 10.39
N MET A 4 41.81 6.16 10.32
CA MET A 4 41.46 4.89 10.97
C MET A 4 42.26 3.69 10.44
N ASN A 5 42.52 3.64 9.14
CA ASN A 5 43.32 2.57 8.52
C ASN A 5 44.78 2.60 8.97
N GLN A 6 45.36 3.81 9.09
CA GLN A 6 46.71 4.00 9.59
C GLN A 6 46.83 3.61 11.06
N LYS A 7 45.84 3.95 11.90
CA LYS A 7 45.80 3.51 13.31
C LYS A 7 45.72 1.99 13.45
N ILE A 8 44.94 1.32 12.58
CA ILE A 8 44.86 -0.15 12.54
C ILE A 8 46.19 -0.77 12.14
N ALA A 9 46.82 -0.26 11.07
CA ALA A 9 48.13 -0.75 10.63
C ALA A 9 49.19 -0.57 11.69
N LEU A 10 49.28 0.61 12.32
CA LEU A 10 50.20 0.92 13.42
C LEU A 10 49.96 -0.04 14.61
N SER A 11 48.71 -0.28 14.98
CA SER A 11 48.39 -1.20 16.07
C SER A 11 48.88 -2.64 15.79
N TYR A 12 48.88 -3.07 14.55
CA TYR A 12 49.35 -4.39 14.16
C TYR A 12 50.87 -4.53 14.32
N VAL A 13 51.64 -3.51 13.89
CA VAL A 13 53.11 -3.47 13.99
C VAL A 13 53.52 -3.35 15.46
N VAL A 14 52.98 -2.38 16.20
CA VAL A 14 53.33 -2.11 17.60
C VAL A 14 52.98 -3.28 18.51
N ARG A 15 51.92 -4.01 18.21
CA ARG A 15 51.48 -5.19 19.01
C ARG A 15 52.57 -6.28 19.05
N LYS A 16 53.24 -6.57 17.94
CA LYS A 16 54.31 -7.59 17.90
C LYS A 16 55.47 -7.22 18.83
N ARG A 17 55.83 -5.93 18.86
CA ARG A 17 56.87 -5.42 19.75
C ARG A 17 56.40 -5.41 21.20
N TYR A 18 55.18 -4.93 21.46
CA TYR A 18 54.57 -4.84 22.82
C TYR A 18 54.48 -6.19 23.51
N GLN A 19 54.24 -7.28 22.79
CA GLN A 19 54.07 -8.61 23.38
C GLN A 19 55.40 -9.26 23.82
N ARG A 20 56.52 -8.84 23.25
CA ARG A 20 57.85 -9.43 23.46
C ARG A 20 58.68 -8.77 24.55
N VAL A 21 58.22 -7.66 25.09
CA VAL A 21 59.04 -6.83 26.02
C VAL A 21 58.56 -6.96 27.50
N SER A 22 59.43 -6.51 28.42
CA SER A 22 59.15 -6.46 29.84
C SER A 22 57.97 -5.55 30.25
N LYS A 23 57.46 -5.73 31.47
CA LYS A 23 56.33 -4.91 31.98
C LYS A 23 56.66 -3.39 31.96
N LYS A 24 57.90 -3.00 32.29
CA LYS A 24 58.36 -1.59 32.32
C LYS A 24 58.38 -1.00 30.89
N GLU A 25 58.87 -1.75 29.92
CA GLU A 25 58.95 -1.35 28.50
C GLU A 25 57.55 -1.34 27.85
N LYS A 26 56.65 -2.24 28.23
CA LYS A 26 55.23 -2.21 27.80
C LYS A 26 54.56 -0.87 28.12
N GLY A 27 54.92 -0.26 29.30
CA GLY A 27 54.41 1.06 29.65
C GLY A 27 54.85 2.13 28.63
N LYS A 28 56.15 2.17 28.32
CA LYS A 28 56.72 3.14 27.34
C LYS A 28 56.13 2.99 25.94
N ILE A 29 56.01 1.76 25.46
CA ILE A 29 55.42 1.47 24.14
C ILE A 29 53.92 1.86 24.12
N LEU A 30 53.20 1.64 25.19
CA LEU A 30 51.79 2.03 25.28
C LEU A 30 51.63 3.56 25.27
N ASP A 31 52.50 4.30 25.96
CA ASP A 31 52.48 5.77 25.99
C ASP A 31 52.79 6.37 24.60
N GLU A 32 53.79 5.81 23.89
CA GLU A 32 54.10 6.17 22.52
C GLU A 32 52.89 5.89 21.57
N PHE A 33 52.31 4.71 21.69
CA PHE A 33 51.16 4.32 20.86
C PHE A 33 49.93 5.22 21.08
N ILE A 34 49.65 5.61 22.32
CA ILE A 34 48.55 6.52 22.66
C ILE A 34 48.78 7.91 22.08
N ARG A 35 50.03 8.46 22.20
CA ARG A 35 50.39 9.75 21.59
C ARG A 35 50.15 9.80 20.09
N ASN A 36 50.51 8.71 19.40
CA ASN A 36 50.38 8.65 17.96
C ASN A 36 48.95 8.40 17.46
N THR A 37 48.15 7.68 18.25
CA THR A 37 46.77 7.27 17.85
C THR A 37 45.65 8.07 18.47
N ASN A 38 45.96 8.80 19.54
CA ASN A 38 44.99 9.48 20.40
C ASN A 38 43.89 8.53 20.95
N TYR A 39 44.25 7.27 21.22
CA TYR A 39 43.37 6.33 21.87
C TYR A 39 43.39 6.46 23.39
N ASN A 40 42.25 6.14 24.04
CA ASN A 40 42.24 6.00 25.50
C ASN A 40 43.22 4.87 25.94
N ARG A 41 43.90 5.10 27.09
CA ARG A 41 44.93 4.19 27.63
C ARG A 41 44.41 2.75 27.82
N SER A 42 43.18 2.60 28.30
CA SER A 42 42.56 1.29 28.52
C SER A 42 42.30 0.58 27.20
N TYR A 43 41.86 1.32 26.17
CA TYR A 43 41.64 0.80 24.83
C TYR A 43 42.95 0.43 24.15
N GLY A 44 44.00 1.26 24.25
CA GLY A 44 45.33 0.96 23.73
C GLY A 44 45.91 -0.31 24.33
N ARG A 45 45.83 -0.49 25.65
CA ARG A 45 46.25 -1.70 26.36
C ARG A 45 45.51 -2.94 25.87
N ARG A 46 44.20 -2.83 25.67
CA ARG A 46 43.37 -3.93 25.14
C ARG A 46 43.80 -4.35 23.71
N ILE A 47 44.02 -3.37 22.82
CA ILE A 47 44.44 -3.63 21.43
C ILE A 47 45.83 -4.26 21.38
N LEU A 48 46.79 -3.73 22.10
CA LEU A 48 48.17 -4.23 22.06
C LEU A 48 48.33 -5.54 22.85
N GLY A 49 47.57 -5.74 23.92
CA GLY A 49 47.60 -6.94 24.75
C GLY A 49 46.80 -8.13 24.21
N SER A 50 45.86 -7.88 23.27
CA SER A 50 45.05 -8.95 22.71
C SER A 50 45.90 -9.87 21.84
N LEU A 51 46.27 -11.04 22.34
CA LEU A 51 46.55 -12.16 21.47
C LEU A 51 45.32 -12.33 20.57
N LYS A 52 45.49 -12.36 19.23
CA LYS A 52 44.45 -12.90 18.38
C LYS A 52 44.20 -14.33 18.88
N LYS A 53 43.29 -14.51 19.83
CA LYS A 53 42.68 -15.81 19.99
C LYS A 53 42.14 -16.14 18.62
N GLN A 54 42.72 -17.08 17.90
CA GLN A 54 42.09 -17.68 16.74
C GLN A 54 40.64 -17.90 17.16
N GLY A 55 39.73 -17.12 16.58
CA GLY A 55 38.36 -17.07 17.07
C GLY A 55 37.88 -18.49 17.13
N ARG A 56 37.58 -19.00 18.33
CA ARG A 56 36.80 -20.22 18.44
C ARG A 56 35.61 -19.96 17.52
N LYS A 57 35.56 -20.66 16.38
CA LYS A 57 34.42 -20.64 15.49
C LYS A 57 33.25 -20.94 16.40
N ARG A 58 32.45 -19.91 16.75
CA ARG A 58 31.22 -20.10 17.51
C ARG A 58 30.48 -21.20 16.75
N LYS A 59 30.35 -22.38 17.32
CA LYS A 59 29.49 -23.42 16.75
C LYS A 59 28.14 -22.75 16.55
N HIS A 60 27.74 -22.57 15.29
CA HIS A 60 26.45 -22.00 14.94
C HIS A 60 25.44 -23.06 15.39
N ILE A 61 24.92 -22.90 16.60
CA ILE A 61 23.82 -23.73 17.08
C ILE A 61 22.64 -23.34 16.23
N ILE A 62 22.31 -24.17 15.25
CA ILE A 62 21.10 -24.01 14.43
C ILE A 62 19.91 -24.26 15.35
N ARG A 63 19.40 -23.20 15.98
CA ARG A 63 18.16 -23.31 16.76
C ARG A 63 17.02 -23.61 15.81
N LYS A 64 16.21 -24.63 16.09
CA LYS A 64 14.99 -24.92 15.35
C LYS A 64 14.12 -23.63 15.31
N ARG A 65 13.76 -23.19 14.12
CA ARG A 65 12.93 -21.98 13.96
C ARG A 65 11.52 -22.31 14.41
N TYR A 66 10.95 -21.49 15.28
CA TYR A 66 9.55 -21.64 15.71
C TYR A 66 8.57 -21.46 14.53
N TYR A 67 8.87 -20.50 13.65
CA TYR A 67 8.18 -20.30 12.38
C TYR A 67 9.06 -20.86 11.26
N ASP A 68 8.74 -22.05 10.80
CA ASP A 68 9.44 -22.82 9.78
C ASP A 68 8.72 -22.79 8.43
N THR A 69 9.05 -23.70 7.53
CA THR A 69 8.44 -23.86 6.22
C THR A 69 6.95 -24.18 6.29
N ASP A 70 6.53 -24.93 7.31
CA ASP A 70 5.14 -25.36 7.49
C ASP A 70 4.22 -24.18 7.82
N VAL A 71 4.75 -23.14 8.47
CA VAL A 71 4.06 -21.88 8.70
C VAL A 71 4.20 -20.94 7.51
N PHE A 72 5.34 -20.97 6.78
CA PHE A 72 5.61 -20.06 5.69
C PHE A 72 4.63 -20.21 4.53
N TYR A 73 4.34 -21.42 4.07
CA TYR A 73 3.46 -21.64 2.92
C TYR A 73 2.02 -21.17 3.18
N PRO A 74 1.36 -21.56 4.27
CA PRO A 74 0.05 -21.02 4.62
C PRO A 74 0.05 -19.49 4.80
N LEU A 75 1.07 -18.93 5.47
CA LEU A 75 1.21 -17.49 5.63
C LEU A 75 1.31 -16.78 4.27
N ARG A 76 2.06 -17.35 3.32
CA ARG A 76 2.18 -16.81 1.96
C ARG A 76 0.84 -16.88 1.23
N THR A 77 0.07 -17.94 1.37
CA THR A 77 -1.28 -18.05 0.77
C THR A 77 -2.23 -17.00 1.33
N ILE A 78 -2.26 -16.81 2.66
CA ILE A 78 -3.03 -15.76 3.33
C ILE A 78 -2.60 -14.37 2.84
N TRP A 79 -1.29 -14.15 2.70
CA TRP A 79 -0.74 -12.89 2.23
C TRP A 79 -1.08 -12.59 0.76
N ILE A 80 -1.10 -13.61 -0.11
CA ILE A 80 -1.55 -13.49 -1.50
C ILE A 80 -3.05 -13.19 -1.54
N ALA A 81 -3.86 -13.84 -0.71
CA ALA A 81 -5.28 -13.58 -0.58
C ALA A 81 -5.59 -12.13 -0.15
N ALA A 82 -4.67 -11.50 0.58
CA ALA A 82 -4.73 -10.09 0.98
C ALA A 82 -3.95 -9.14 0.04
N ASP A 83 -3.57 -9.56 -1.16
CA ASP A 83 -2.83 -8.78 -2.17
C ASP A 83 -1.49 -8.20 -1.69
N GLY A 84 -0.76 -8.94 -0.88
CA GLY A 84 0.61 -8.58 -0.55
C GLY A 84 0.77 -7.42 0.43
N ILE A 85 -0.21 -7.13 1.27
CA ILE A 85 -0.16 -6.06 2.27
C ILE A 85 0.94 -6.28 3.32
N CYS A 86 1.33 -5.19 4.01
CA CYS A 86 2.34 -5.28 5.09
C CYS A 86 1.81 -6.01 6.33
N GLY A 87 2.74 -6.55 7.13
CA GLY A 87 2.41 -7.33 8.32
C GLY A 87 1.53 -6.61 9.35
N LYS A 88 1.68 -5.26 9.48
CA LYS A 88 0.83 -4.46 10.37
C LYS A 88 -0.65 -4.47 9.96
N ARG A 89 -0.92 -4.49 8.65
CA ARG A 89 -2.29 -4.57 8.11
C ARG A 89 -2.79 -6.01 8.07
N LEU A 90 -1.92 -6.97 7.78
CA LEU A 90 -2.29 -8.38 7.64
C LEU A 90 -2.62 -9.03 9.00
N LYS A 91 -1.80 -8.77 10.03
CA LYS A 91 -1.94 -9.46 11.33
C LYS A 91 -3.35 -9.42 11.91
N PRO A 92 -4.02 -8.26 12.06
CA PRO A 92 -5.37 -8.20 12.62
C PRO A 92 -6.43 -8.87 11.73
N PHE A 93 -6.14 -9.07 10.45
CA PHE A 93 -7.05 -9.67 9.48
C PHE A 93 -6.80 -11.18 9.25
N ILE A 94 -5.72 -11.75 9.80
CA ILE A 94 -5.42 -13.20 9.71
C ILE A 94 -6.58 -14.08 10.20
N PRO A 95 -7.23 -13.81 11.36
CA PRO A 95 -8.32 -14.66 11.83
C PRO A 95 -9.46 -14.80 10.81
N ASP A 96 -9.89 -13.67 10.22
CA ASP A 96 -10.98 -13.65 9.25
C ASP A 96 -10.61 -14.38 7.96
N LEU A 97 -9.39 -14.12 7.44
CA LEU A 97 -8.89 -14.81 6.25
C LEU A 97 -8.73 -16.31 6.46
N LEU A 98 -8.25 -16.75 7.63
CA LEU A 98 -8.15 -18.17 7.95
C LEU A 98 -9.52 -18.84 7.86
N ASN A 99 -10.54 -18.29 8.51
CA ASN A 99 -11.88 -18.84 8.50
C ASN A 99 -12.45 -18.95 7.08
N ILE A 100 -12.27 -17.91 6.25
CA ILE A 100 -12.76 -17.91 4.88
C ILE A 100 -12.00 -18.90 3.99
N LEU A 101 -10.68 -18.95 4.10
CA LEU A 101 -9.85 -19.83 3.28
C LEU A 101 -10.02 -21.31 3.66
N GLU A 102 -10.19 -21.61 4.95
CA GLU A 102 -10.52 -22.97 5.42
C GLU A 102 -11.92 -23.38 4.95
N LYS A 103 -12.94 -22.52 5.07
CA LYS A 103 -14.31 -22.74 4.57
C LYS A 103 -14.32 -23.06 3.07
N ASN A 104 -13.54 -22.32 2.27
CA ASN A 104 -13.45 -22.51 0.83
C ASN A 104 -12.45 -23.61 0.42
N ARG A 105 -11.92 -24.38 1.36
CA ARG A 105 -10.93 -25.46 1.13
C ARG A 105 -9.64 -25.01 0.44
N GLU A 106 -9.31 -23.72 0.51
CA GLU A 106 -8.06 -23.15 -0.03
C GLU A 106 -6.87 -23.41 0.92
N LEU A 107 -7.14 -23.62 2.20
CA LEU A 107 -6.16 -24.01 3.23
C LEU A 107 -6.68 -25.19 4.04
N ARG A 108 -5.76 -26.11 4.36
CA ARG A 108 -5.98 -27.18 5.34
C ARG A 108 -4.86 -27.11 6.35
N LEU A 109 -5.17 -26.76 7.60
CA LEU A 109 -4.19 -26.52 8.64
C LEU A 109 -4.42 -27.45 9.83
N ASN A 110 -3.34 -27.93 10.43
CA ASN A 110 -3.42 -28.55 11.75
C ASN A 110 -3.57 -27.47 12.84
N LYS A 111 -4.01 -27.89 14.02
CA LYS A 111 -4.26 -26.98 15.15
C LYS A 111 -3.00 -26.20 15.58
N GLU A 112 -1.83 -26.79 15.46
CA GLU A 112 -0.54 -26.17 15.86
C GLU A 112 -0.16 -25.04 14.89
N ILE A 113 -0.20 -25.28 13.58
CA ILE A 113 0.10 -24.26 12.55
C ILE A 113 -0.90 -23.12 12.64
N ARG A 114 -2.19 -23.41 12.82
CA ARG A 114 -3.23 -22.41 13.01
C ARG A 114 -2.95 -21.53 14.22
N LYS A 115 -2.57 -22.11 15.36
CA LYS A 115 -2.17 -21.37 16.58
C LYS A 115 -0.96 -20.48 16.33
N LYS A 116 0.06 -20.98 15.63
CA LYS A 116 1.26 -20.20 15.25
C LYS A 116 0.90 -19.01 14.37
N LEU A 117 0.02 -19.18 13.36
CA LEU A 117 -0.42 -18.09 12.47
C LEU A 117 -1.22 -17.01 13.23
N LEU A 118 -2.07 -17.38 14.17
CA LEU A 118 -2.83 -16.43 14.99
C LEU A 118 -1.95 -15.63 15.94
N SER A 119 -0.85 -16.22 16.44
CA SER A 119 0.07 -15.57 17.39
C SER A 119 1.23 -14.82 16.72
N ILE A 120 1.42 -14.94 15.40
CA ILE A 120 2.57 -14.36 14.70
C ILE A 120 2.61 -12.84 14.81
N ALA A 121 3.80 -12.28 15.08
CA ALA A 121 4.01 -10.82 15.12
C ALA A 121 4.09 -10.21 13.70
N SER A 122 3.60 -8.98 13.54
CA SER A 122 3.62 -8.26 12.26
C SER A 122 5.02 -8.12 11.67
N SER A 123 6.03 -7.88 12.50
CA SER A 123 7.43 -7.80 12.07
C SER A 123 7.98 -9.16 11.59
N THR A 124 7.52 -10.26 12.19
CA THR A 124 7.88 -11.63 11.74
C THR A 124 7.24 -11.94 10.39
N ILE A 125 5.98 -11.54 10.17
CA ILE A 125 5.29 -11.64 8.87
C ILE A 125 6.12 -10.92 7.80
N ASP A 126 6.49 -9.65 8.03
CA ASP A 126 7.25 -8.85 7.08
C ASP A 126 8.63 -9.46 6.78
N ARG A 127 9.30 -9.99 7.78
CA ARG A 127 10.60 -10.66 7.63
C ARG A 127 10.51 -11.97 6.84
N MET A 128 9.52 -12.82 7.14
CA MET A 128 9.31 -14.07 6.42
C MET A 128 8.96 -13.87 4.96
N LEU A 129 8.15 -12.86 4.66
CA LEU A 129 7.65 -12.56 3.31
C LEU A 129 8.54 -11.63 2.50
N LYS A 130 9.69 -11.18 3.03
CA LYS A 130 10.59 -10.20 2.38
C LYS A 130 10.97 -10.61 0.95
N ALA A 131 11.33 -11.86 0.73
CA ALA A 131 11.69 -12.36 -0.60
C ALA A 131 10.50 -12.39 -1.57
N SER A 132 9.30 -12.74 -1.07
CA SER A 132 8.07 -12.75 -1.86
C SER A 132 7.64 -11.34 -2.28
N LYS A 133 7.84 -10.32 -1.42
CA LYS A 133 7.47 -8.92 -1.70
C LYS A 133 8.21 -8.33 -2.91
N LYS A 134 9.50 -8.60 -3.06
CA LYS A 134 10.31 -8.08 -4.17
C LYS A 134 9.76 -8.44 -5.57
N ARG A 135 8.99 -9.53 -5.67
CA ARG A 135 8.39 -9.99 -6.94
C ARG A 135 7.07 -9.27 -7.30
N TYR A 136 6.52 -8.49 -6.38
CA TYR A 136 5.22 -7.80 -6.53
C TYR A 136 5.31 -6.29 -6.76
N GLU A 137 6.53 -5.71 -6.87
CA GLU A 137 6.71 -4.27 -7.07
C GLU A 137 6.57 -3.89 -8.54
N LEU A 138 5.65 -2.95 -8.83
CA LEU A 138 5.43 -2.35 -10.14
C LEU A 138 6.20 -1.02 -10.27
N LYS A 139 6.75 -0.74 -11.47
CA LYS A 139 7.43 0.53 -11.78
C LYS A 139 6.68 1.27 -12.90
N GLY A 140 6.48 2.60 -12.77
CA GLY A 140 5.85 3.44 -13.79
C GLY A 140 5.71 4.91 -13.38
N ARG A 141 5.37 5.82 -14.32
CA ARG A 141 5.18 7.28 -14.13
C ARG A 141 3.82 7.72 -14.65
N SER A 142 3.25 8.81 -14.10
CA SER A 142 1.98 9.43 -14.48
C SER A 142 2.17 10.89 -14.93
N THR A 143 1.32 11.36 -15.89
CA THR A 143 1.35 12.71 -16.47
C THR A 143 -0.06 13.27 -16.64
N THR A 144 -0.51 14.25 -15.79
CA THR A 144 -1.78 14.99 -15.97
C THR A 144 -1.68 16.43 -15.47
N LYS A 145 -2.50 17.37 -16.06
CA LYS A 145 -2.56 18.83 -15.71
C LYS A 145 -3.98 19.26 -15.31
N PRO A 146 -4.16 20.25 -14.40
CA PRO A 146 -5.48 20.68 -13.89
C PRO A 146 -6.21 21.73 -14.74
N GLY A 147 -7.56 21.75 -14.68
CA GLY A 147 -8.47 22.66 -15.38
C GLY A 147 -8.85 23.96 -14.62
N THR A 148 -9.46 24.96 -15.30
CA THR A 148 -9.60 26.34 -14.77
C THR A 148 -11.02 26.91 -14.69
N LEU A 149 -12.06 26.28 -15.25
CA LEU A 149 -13.44 26.82 -15.33
C LEU A 149 -14.30 26.49 -14.07
N LEU A 150 -15.21 27.37 -13.69
CA LEU A 150 -16.16 27.23 -12.55
C LEU A 150 -15.59 27.21 -11.11
N ARG A 151 -14.32 27.49 -10.91
CA ARG A 151 -13.68 27.42 -9.58
C ARG A 151 -14.28 28.34 -8.51
N SER A 152 -14.94 29.44 -8.88
CA SER A 152 -15.43 30.43 -7.93
C SER A 152 -16.77 30.09 -7.26
N THR A 153 -17.55 29.15 -7.84
CA THR A 153 -18.91 28.83 -7.38
C THR A 153 -19.02 27.58 -6.54
N ILE A 154 -17.97 26.73 -6.52
CA ILE A 154 -17.97 25.48 -5.77
C ILE A 154 -17.16 25.69 -4.48
N PRO A 155 -17.72 25.40 -3.28
CA PRO A 155 -17.02 25.52 -2.01
C PRO A 155 -15.72 24.70 -1.98
N VAL A 156 -14.68 25.26 -1.34
CA VAL A 156 -13.39 24.57 -1.17
C VAL A 156 -13.41 23.80 0.13
N ARG A 157 -12.97 22.54 0.09
CA ARG A 157 -12.77 21.71 1.26
C ARG A 157 -11.29 21.37 1.43
N THR A 158 -10.81 21.29 2.66
CA THR A 158 -9.41 20.99 2.96
C THR A 158 -9.29 19.69 3.74
N PHE A 159 -8.09 19.05 3.72
CA PHE A 159 -7.85 17.85 4.54
C PHE A 159 -8.19 18.04 6.03
N ALA A 160 -8.05 19.26 6.56
CA ALA A 160 -8.39 19.58 7.95
C ALA A 160 -9.91 19.56 8.20
N ASP A 161 -10.72 19.76 7.15
CA ASP A 161 -12.18 19.80 7.23
C ASP A 161 -12.82 18.40 7.12
N TRP A 162 -11.99 17.37 6.83
CA TRP A 162 -12.42 15.99 6.77
C TRP A 162 -12.47 15.35 8.17
N ASP A 163 -13.42 15.78 9.00
CA ASP A 163 -13.78 15.10 10.27
C ASP A 163 -15.04 14.24 10.10
N GLU A 164 -15.21 13.65 8.91
CA GLU A 164 -16.39 12.86 8.59
C GLU A 164 -16.34 11.53 9.33
N LYS A 165 -17.24 11.39 10.29
CA LYS A 165 -17.45 10.16 11.09
C LYS A 165 -18.41 9.21 10.41
N TYR A 166 -19.25 9.72 9.52
CA TYR A 166 -20.31 9.00 8.85
C TYR A 166 -19.96 8.70 7.38
N PRO A 167 -20.26 7.48 6.89
CA PRO A 167 -20.13 7.14 5.47
C PRO A 167 -21.02 8.02 4.58
N GLY A 168 -20.56 8.27 3.35
CA GLY A 168 -21.29 8.99 2.34
C GLY A 168 -20.58 10.16 1.69
N PHE A 169 -19.43 10.58 2.21
CA PHE A 169 -18.61 11.65 1.63
C PHE A 169 -17.43 11.07 0.86
N PHE A 170 -17.40 11.33 -0.45
CA PHE A 170 -16.45 10.74 -1.37
C PHE A 170 -15.47 11.76 -1.94
N GLU A 171 -14.17 11.46 -1.84
CA GLU A 171 -13.17 12.03 -2.75
C GLU A 171 -13.24 11.27 -4.08
N THR A 172 -13.10 11.98 -5.20
CA THR A 172 -13.11 11.35 -6.53
C THR A 172 -12.00 11.85 -7.44
N ASP A 173 -11.52 10.97 -8.31
CA ASP A 173 -10.48 11.25 -9.28
C ASP A 173 -10.59 10.34 -10.51
N LEU A 174 -10.04 10.78 -11.64
CA LEU A 174 -9.90 10.01 -12.87
C LEU A 174 -8.47 9.57 -13.11
N VAL A 175 -8.24 8.27 -13.14
CA VAL A 175 -6.94 7.68 -13.43
C VAL A 175 -6.82 7.41 -14.93
N ALA A 176 -6.08 8.26 -15.64
CA ALA A 176 -5.84 8.15 -17.07
C ALA A 176 -5.00 6.91 -17.41
N LEU A 177 -5.49 6.02 -18.25
CA LEU A 177 -4.78 4.83 -18.76
C LEU A 177 -4.24 5.11 -20.17
N CYS A 178 -3.34 6.10 -20.27
CA CYS A 178 -2.85 6.66 -21.54
C CYS A 178 -1.36 6.41 -21.82
N CYS A 179 -0.62 5.73 -20.92
CA CYS A 179 0.85 5.61 -21.01
C CYS A 179 1.51 7.00 -21.19
N ASP A 180 2.39 7.16 -22.16
CA ASP A 180 3.12 8.40 -22.43
C ASP A 180 2.39 9.35 -23.41
N SER A 181 1.26 8.93 -24.02
CA SER A 181 0.52 9.73 -24.98
C SER A 181 -0.89 10.07 -24.52
N ILE A 182 -1.20 11.37 -24.50
CA ILE A 182 -2.52 11.91 -24.16
C ILE A 182 -3.37 12.21 -25.41
N ARG A 183 -2.91 11.88 -26.61
CA ARG A 183 -3.62 12.14 -27.88
C ARG A 183 -4.79 11.17 -28.05
N GLY A 184 -5.92 11.66 -28.55
CA GLY A 184 -7.12 10.87 -28.80
C GLY A 184 -7.81 10.35 -27.55
N ASP A 185 -8.86 9.56 -27.73
CA ASP A 185 -9.59 8.94 -26.62
C ASP A 185 -8.81 7.73 -26.06
N TYR A 186 -8.87 7.55 -24.76
CA TYR A 186 -8.33 6.43 -24.02
C TYR A 186 -9.17 6.16 -22.78
N VAL A 187 -9.04 4.97 -22.22
CA VAL A 187 -9.79 4.56 -21.05
C VAL A 187 -9.30 5.33 -19.81
N ASN A 188 -10.25 5.85 -19.05
CA ASN A 188 -10.04 6.41 -17.72
C ASN A 188 -10.78 5.57 -16.70
N ALA A 189 -10.17 5.34 -15.54
CA ALA A 189 -10.81 4.71 -14.40
C ALA A 189 -11.25 5.77 -13.40
N LEU A 190 -12.55 5.92 -13.21
CA LEU A 190 -13.16 6.72 -12.17
C LEU A 190 -13.00 5.98 -10.85
N ASN A 191 -12.49 6.67 -9.84
CA ASN A 191 -12.34 6.18 -8.49
C ASN A 191 -13.03 7.13 -7.51
N LEU A 192 -14.04 6.63 -6.81
CA LEU A 192 -14.67 7.28 -5.68
C LEU A 192 -14.20 6.58 -4.41
N THR A 193 -13.76 7.34 -3.41
CA THR A 193 -13.30 6.78 -2.13
C THR A 193 -14.01 7.47 -0.99
N ASP A 194 -14.83 6.73 -0.25
CA ASP A 194 -15.49 7.22 0.96
C ASP A 194 -14.49 7.56 2.06
N VAL A 195 -14.56 8.77 2.56
CA VAL A 195 -13.63 9.29 3.57
C VAL A 195 -13.79 8.55 4.89
N ALA A 196 -15.00 8.23 5.31
CA ALA A 196 -15.29 7.60 6.62
C ALA A 196 -14.87 6.13 6.69
N THR A 197 -15.11 5.31 5.69
CA THR A 197 -14.84 3.87 5.73
C THR A 197 -13.67 3.44 4.85
N GLY A 198 -13.34 4.25 3.83
CA GLY A 198 -12.44 3.87 2.74
C GLY A 198 -13.10 2.94 1.73
N TRP A 199 -14.45 2.85 1.74
CA TRP A 199 -15.20 2.16 0.70
C TRP A 199 -14.91 2.79 -0.66
N ILE A 200 -14.70 1.97 -1.66
CA ILE A 200 -14.45 2.45 -3.02
C ILE A 200 -15.60 2.10 -3.96
N GLY A 201 -15.85 2.99 -4.93
CA GLY A 201 -16.65 2.75 -6.10
C GLY A 201 -15.81 2.99 -7.35
N LEU A 202 -15.83 2.09 -8.31
CA LEU A 202 -15.00 2.14 -9.51
C LEU A 202 -15.83 2.06 -10.78
N GLU A 203 -15.48 2.85 -11.80
CA GLU A 203 -16.09 2.74 -13.12
C GLU A 203 -15.03 3.02 -14.19
N ALA A 204 -15.20 2.46 -15.41
CA ALA A 204 -14.31 2.77 -16.52
C ALA A 204 -15.10 3.49 -17.63
N ILE A 205 -14.48 4.53 -18.19
CA ILE A 205 -15.05 5.33 -19.29
C ILE A 205 -14.03 5.52 -20.41
N MET A 206 -14.51 5.63 -21.64
CA MET A 206 -13.67 6.02 -22.77
C MET A 206 -13.60 7.54 -22.84
N GLY A 207 -12.37 8.11 -22.82
CA GLY A 207 -12.17 9.56 -22.74
C GLY A 207 -12.57 10.14 -21.38
N LYS A 208 -12.62 11.46 -21.28
CA LYS A 208 -12.92 12.20 -20.04
C LYS A 208 -13.97 13.30 -20.22
N ALA A 209 -14.80 13.19 -21.26
CA ALA A 209 -15.87 14.15 -21.49
C ALA A 209 -16.89 14.15 -20.34
N GLN A 210 -17.40 15.32 -20.00
CA GLN A 210 -18.39 15.52 -18.92
C GLN A 210 -19.61 14.60 -19.09
N SER A 211 -20.07 14.42 -20.34
CA SER A 211 -21.19 13.54 -20.70
C SER A 211 -20.93 12.06 -20.39
N ARG A 212 -19.68 11.65 -20.23
CA ARG A 212 -19.28 10.29 -19.86
C ARG A 212 -19.00 10.12 -18.36
N VAL A 213 -18.48 11.18 -17.72
CA VAL A 213 -18.18 11.18 -16.27
C VAL A 213 -19.45 11.16 -15.42
N HIS A 214 -20.43 12.00 -15.77
CA HIS A 214 -21.68 12.08 -15.02
C HIS A 214 -22.42 10.71 -14.91
N PRO A 215 -22.71 9.99 -16.01
CA PRO A 215 -23.31 8.65 -15.91
C PRO A 215 -22.46 7.65 -15.12
N ALA A 216 -21.13 7.77 -15.17
CA ALA A 216 -20.23 6.91 -14.39
C ALA A 216 -20.36 7.15 -12.88
N VAL A 217 -20.47 8.41 -12.45
CA VAL A 217 -20.74 8.76 -11.04
C VAL A 217 -22.10 8.21 -10.61
N ASP A 218 -23.14 8.36 -11.43
CA ASP A 218 -24.47 7.86 -11.12
C ASP A 218 -24.52 6.33 -11.04
N ASN A 219 -23.83 5.63 -11.95
CA ASN A 219 -23.68 4.18 -11.90
C ASN A 219 -23.01 3.70 -10.62
N VAL A 220 -21.98 4.39 -10.14
CA VAL A 220 -21.36 4.10 -8.84
C VAL A 220 -22.35 4.36 -7.72
N ARG A 221 -23.00 5.54 -7.69
CA ARG A 221 -23.97 5.91 -6.64
C ARG A 221 -25.07 4.88 -6.47
N LYS A 222 -25.64 4.38 -7.56
CA LYS A 222 -26.76 3.41 -7.55
C LYS A 222 -26.39 2.06 -6.91
N ARG A 223 -25.11 1.67 -6.92
CA ARG A 223 -24.64 0.40 -6.35
C ARG A 223 -24.00 0.54 -4.97
N LEU A 224 -23.89 1.75 -4.42
CA LEU A 224 -23.40 1.95 -3.06
C LEU A 224 -24.37 1.34 -2.03
N PRO A 225 -23.85 0.68 -0.97
CA PRO A 225 -24.69 0.14 0.09
C PRO A 225 -25.23 1.21 1.08
N PHE A 226 -24.85 2.46 0.91
CA PHE A 226 -25.24 3.61 1.73
C PHE A 226 -25.38 4.87 0.84
N PRO A 227 -26.13 5.89 1.30
CA PRO A 227 -26.34 7.11 0.53
C PRO A 227 -25.04 7.87 0.26
N MET A 228 -24.90 8.44 -0.95
CA MET A 228 -23.89 9.44 -1.25
C MET A 228 -24.37 10.79 -0.74
N LEU A 229 -23.68 11.35 0.25
CA LEU A 229 -24.00 12.63 0.90
C LEU A 229 -23.15 13.78 0.38
N GLY A 230 -21.94 13.50 -0.08
CA GLY A 230 -21.02 14.50 -0.60
C GLY A 230 -20.09 13.93 -1.64
N LEU A 231 -19.67 14.80 -2.57
CA LEU A 231 -18.73 14.51 -3.64
C LEU A 231 -17.68 15.61 -3.72
N ASP A 232 -16.41 15.27 -3.59
CA ASP A 232 -15.27 16.19 -3.59
C ASP A 232 -14.24 15.76 -4.66
N PRO A 233 -14.41 16.22 -5.92
CA PRO A 233 -13.46 15.97 -6.99
C PRO A 233 -12.23 16.86 -6.90
N ASP A 234 -11.22 16.49 -7.71
CA ASP A 234 -10.14 17.40 -8.04
C ASP A 234 -10.64 18.60 -8.87
N ASN A 235 -9.74 19.55 -9.19
CA ASN A 235 -10.10 20.74 -9.98
C ASN A 235 -10.14 20.49 -11.51
N GLY A 236 -10.28 19.25 -11.96
CA GLY A 236 -10.39 18.90 -13.36
C GLY A 236 -11.68 19.42 -14.01
N THR A 237 -11.63 19.87 -15.26
CA THR A 237 -12.81 20.35 -16.00
C THR A 237 -13.84 19.25 -16.24
N GLU A 238 -13.42 18.01 -16.23
CA GLU A 238 -14.27 16.82 -16.30
C GLU A 238 -15.25 16.71 -15.14
N PHE A 239 -14.87 17.21 -13.95
CA PHE A 239 -15.72 17.23 -12.76
C PHE A 239 -16.30 18.61 -12.47
N ILE A 240 -15.48 19.68 -12.64
CA ILE A 240 -15.91 21.05 -12.34
C ILE A 240 -16.71 21.61 -13.52
N ASN A 241 -17.98 21.19 -13.60
CA ASN A 241 -18.89 21.57 -14.66
C ASN A 241 -20.36 21.66 -14.18
N TRP A 242 -21.20 22.34 -14.94
CA TRP A 242 -22.61 22.57 -14.61
C TRP A 242 -23.46 21.30 -14.60
N LEU A 243 -23.10 20.29 -15.42
CA LEU A 243 -23.85 19.04 -15.51
C LEU A 243 -23.75 18.25 -14.19
N LEU A 244 -22.52 18.09 -13.69
CA LEU A 244 -22.29 17.36 -12.43
C LEU A 244 -22.80 18.17 -11.22
N LYS A 245 -22.65 19.51 -11.25
CA LYS A 245 -23.19 20.37 -10.20
C LYS A 245 -24.71 20.24 -10.11
N ARG A 246 -25.45 20.37 -11.21
CA ARG A 246 -26.91 20.20 -11.25
C ARG A 246 -27.33 18.83 -10.74
N TYR A 247 -26.66 17.79 -11.19
CA TYR A 247 -26.88 16.43 -10.71
C TYR A 247 -26.74 16.31 -9.19
N CYS A 248 -25.70 16.89 -8.61
CA CYS A 248 -25.50 16.89 -7.16
C CYS A 248 -26.61 17.67 -6.44
N ASP A 249 -27.01 18.82 -6.97
CA ASP A 249 -28.10 19.64 -6.42
C ASP A 249 -29.44 18.86 -6.46
N GLU A 250 -29.78 18.21 -7.58
CA GLU A 250 -30.98 17.37 -7.75
C GLU A 250 -31.02 16.19 -6.77
N HIS A 251 -29.89 15.58 -6.50
CA HIS A 251 -29.78 14.43 -5.58
C HIS A 251 -29.43 14.80 -4.15
N LYS A 252 -29.39 16.10 -3.81
CA LYS A 252 -29.02 16.63 -2.49
C LYS A 252 -27.62 16.17 -2.03
N ILE A 253 -26.69 16.04 -2.97
CA ILE A 253 -25.30 15.68 -2.72
C ILE A 253 -24.52 16.98 -2.51
N ASN A 254 -23.83 17.12 -1.39
CA ASN A 254 -22.97 18.26 -1.11
C ASN A 254 -21.75 18.25 -2.06
N PHE A 255 -21.75 19.17 -3.03
CA PHE A 255 -20.69 19.24 -4.03
C PHE A 255 -19.63 20.26 -3.59
N THR A 256 -18.44 19.75 -3.25
CA THR A 256 -17.28 20.55 -2.84
C THR A 256 -16.11 20.36 -3.81
N ARG A 257 -14.97 20.96 -3.58
CA ARG A 257 -13.76 20.79 -4.35
C ARG A 257 -12.51 21.04 -3.50
N ILE A 258 -11.40 20.44 -3.89
CA ILE A 258 -10.10 20.63 -3.25
C ILE A 258 -9.49 22.02 -3.58
N ARG A 259 -8.57 22.49 -2.73
CA ARG A 259 -7.77 23.68 -3.02
C ARG A 259 -6.85 23.46 -4.24
N PRO A 260 -6.72 24.44 -5.14
CA PRO A 260 -5.77 24.35 -6.24
C PRO A 260 -4.33 24.14 -5.72
N TYR A 261 -3.61 23.22 -6.36
CA TYR A 261 -2.20 22.91 -6.07
C TYR A 261 -1.90 22.35 -4.65
N ARG A 262 -2.91 21.94 -3.89
CA ARG A 262 -2.75 21.33 -2.56
C ARG A 262 -3.01 19.82 -2.61
N LYS A 263 -1.98 19.04 -2.96
CA LYS A 263 -2.06 17.56 -3.08
C LYS A 263 -2.55 16.85 -1.82
N ASN A 264 -2.40 17.46 -0.64
CA ASN A 264 -2.83 16.85 0.61
C ASN A 264 -4.35 16.83 0.79
N ASP A 265 -5.10 17.63 0.04
CA ASP A 265 -6.55 17.76 0.17
C ASP A 265 -7.32 16.62 -0.51
N ASN A 266 -6.67 15.80 -1.36
CA ASN A 266 -7.25 14.64 -2.05
C ASN A 266 -6.50 13.33 -1.71
N CYS A 267 -6.04 13.22 -0.48
CA CYS A 267 -5.10 12.17 -0.10
C CYS A 267 -5.72 10.76 -0.02
N PHE A 268 -7.03 10.66 0.22
CA PHE A 268 -7.69 9.36 0.35
C PHE A 268 -7.80 8.67 -1.02
N VAL A 269 -8.26 9.40 -2.05
CA VAL A 269 -8.39 8.85 -3.40
C VAL A 269 -7.05 8.70 -4.10
N GLU A 270 -6.09 9.64 -3.94
CA GLU A 270 -4.75 9.53 -4.53
C GLU A 270 -4.02 8.24 -4.08
N GLN A 271 -4.10 7.92 -2.79
CA GLN A 271 -3.53 6.67 -2.27
C GLN A 271 -4.20 5.44 -2.88
N LYS A 272 -5.50 5.51 -3.14
CA LYS A 272 -6.28 4.43 -3.76
C LYS A 272 -5.98 4.29 -5.25
N ASN A 273 -5.72 5.37 -5.97
CA ASN A 273 -5.38 5.34 -7.40
C ASN A 273 -4.23 4.37 -7.70
N TYR A 274 -3.18 4.38 -6.89
CA TYR A 274 -2.10 3.40 -7.04
C TYR A 274 -2.54 2.00 -6.63
N THR A 275 -3.13 1.84 -5.44
CA THR A 275 -3.39 0.52 -4.85
C THR A 275 -4.57 -0.21 -5.48
N VAL A 276 -5.50 0.52 -6.13
CA VAL A 276 -6.75 -0.01 -6.67
C VAL A 276 -6.73 -0.04 -8.20
N VAL A 277 -6.21 1.00 -8.85
CA VAL A 277 -6.21 1.07 -10.32
C VAL A 277 -4.87 0.62 -10.89
N ARG A 278 -3.78 1.32 -10.56
CA ARG A 278 -2.46 1.06 -11.16
C ARG A 278 -1.91 -0.33 -10.86
N ARG A 279 -2.18 -0.83 -9.68
CA ARG A 279 -1.72 -2.17 -9.27
C ARG A 279 -2.34 -3.30 -10.09
N PHE A 280 -3.55 -3.14 -10.59
CA PHE A 280 -4.27 -4.14 -11.36
C PHE A 280 -4.19 -3.91 -12.88
N LEU A 281 -4.20 -2.65 -13.32
CA LEU A 281 -4.23 -2.29 -14.73
C LEU A 281 -2.88 -1.82 -15.28
N GLY A 282 -1.92 -1.48 -14.39
CA GLY A 282 -0.60 -0.97 -14.80
C GLY A 282 -0.66 0.45 -15.36
N TYR A 283 0.27 0.73 -16.27
CA TYR A 283 0.47 2.06 -16.87
C TYR A 283 0.32 2.06 -18.39
N ALA A 284 -0.12 0.94 -18.98
CA ALA A 284 -0.30 0.84 -20.41
C ALA A 284 -1.42 1.76 -20.93
N ARG A 285 -1.42 2.00 -22.25
CA ARG A 285 -2.49 2.72 -22.94
C ARG A 285 -3.57 1.75 -23.39
N TYR A 286 -4.81 2.07 -23.05
CA TYR A 286 -5.99 1.35 -23.45
C TYR A 286 -6.95 2.33 -24.16
N ASP A 287 -7.32 2.06 -25.41
CA ASP A 287 -8.07 3.00 -26.27
C ASP A 287 -9.04 2.28 -27.23
N THR A 288 -9.37 1.02 -26.97
CA THR A 288 -10.39 0.28 -27.74
C THR A 288 -11.59 -0.07 -26.86
N GLU A 289 -12.76 -0.21 -27.51
CA GLU A 289 -13.98 -0.61 -26.80
C GLU A 289 -13.85 -1.99 -26.15
N GLN A 290 -13.17 -2.93 -26.80
CA GLN A 290 -12.88 -4.25 -26.23
C GLN A 290 -12.08 -4.14 -24.93
N GLN A 291 -11.06 -3.28 -24.89
CA GLN A 291 -10.27 -3.03 -23.68
C GLN A 291 -11.11 -2.37 -22.59
N LEU A 292 -11.97 -1.40 -22.96
CA LEU A 292 -12.89 -0.76 -22.03
C LEU A 292 -13.79 -1.79 -21.34
N GLN A 293 -14.39 -2.73 -22.08
CA GLN A 293 -15.26 -3.75 -21.49
C GLN A 293 -14.50 -4.68 -20.54
N ILE A 294 -13.30 -5.15 -20.94
CA ILE A 294 -12.46 -5.97 -20.04
C ILE A 294 -12.08 -5.19 -18.77
N ILE A 295 -11.75 -3.91 -18.89
CA ILE A 295 -11.39 -3.07 -17.74
C ILE A 295 -12.59 -2.86 -16.82
N LYS A 296 -13.80 -2.66 -17.36
CA LYS A 296 -15.04 -2.59 -16.55
C LYS A 296 -15.23 -3.86 -15.72
N GLU A 297 -15.03 -5.03 -16.31
CA GLU A 297 -15.13 -6.32 -15.59
C GLU A 297 -14.07 -6.43 -14.49
N ILE A 298 -12.81 -6.05 -14.78
CA ILE A 298 -11.72 -6.04 -13.79
C ILE A 298 -12.08 -5.12 -12.64
N LEU A 299 -12.50 -3.88 -12.91
CA LEU A 299 -12.79 -2.88 -11.88
C LEU A 299 -13.93 -3.30 -10.96
N LYS A 300 -14.99 -3.95 -11.49
CA LYS A 300 -16.07 -4.52 -10.68
C LYS A 300 -15.55 -5.58 -9.68
N LEU A 301 -14.69 -6.48 -10.15
CA LEU A 301 -14.09 -7.49 -9.27
C LEU A 301 -13.11 -6.86 -8.24
N VAL A 302 -12.34 -5.87 -8.67
CA VAL A 302 -11.41 -5.12 -7.79
C VAL A 302 -12.18 -4.35 -6.73
N GLU A 303 -13.30 -3.71 -7.07
CA GLU A 303 -14.19 -3.00 -6.12
C GLU A 303 -14.63 -3.94 -4.99
N VAL A 304 -15.16 -5.11 -5.33
CA VAL A 304 -15.56 -6.13 -4.34
C VAL A 304 -14.36 -6.60 -3.52
N TYR A 305 -13.27 -6.93 -4.19
CA TYR A 305 -12.06 -7.45 -3.55
C TYR A 305 -11.47 -6.46 -2.54
N VAL A 306 -11.39 -5.18 -2.90
CA VAL A 306 -10.82 -4.15 -2.04
C VAL A 306 -11.74 -3.83 -0.87
N ASN A 307 -13.03 -3.70 -1.11
CA ASN A 307 -13.99 -3.36 -0.07
C ASN A 307 -14.10 -4.44 1.02
N PHE A 308 -13.99 -5.71 0.65
CA PHE A 308 -14.15 -6.82 1.58
C PHE A 308 -12.84 -7.41 2.12
N PHE A 309 -11.71 -7.32 1.37
CA PHE A 309 -10.49 -8.05 1.72
C PHE A 309 -9.22 -7.19 1.83
N GLN A 310 -9.34 -5.85 1.70
CA GLN A 310 -8.18 -4.95 1.85
C GLN A 310 -8.26 -4.09 3.10
N PRO A 311 -7.75 -4.56 4.26
CA PRO A 311 -7.76 -3.77 5.49
C PRO A 311 -6.85 -2.54 5.37
N VAL A 312 -7.30 -1.40 5.88
CA VAL A 312 -6.60 -0.10 5.89
C VAL A 312 -6.47 0.38 7.33
N MET A 313 -5.34 0.99 7.66
CA MET A 313 -5.17 1.73 8.92
C MET A 313 -5.50 3.20 8.71
N ARG A 314 -6.19 3.81 9.66
CA ARG A 314 -6.50 5.24 9.68
C ARG A 314 -5.65 5.98 10.70
N LEU A 315 -5.29 7.20 10.36
CA LEU A 315 -4.61 8.10 11.26
C LEU A 315 -5.55 8.50 12.41
N LYS A 316 -5.17 8.20 13.66
CA LYS A 316 -5.89 8.62 14.85
C LYS A 316 -5.38 9.95 15.38
N THR A 317 -4.07 10.06 15.55
CA THR A 317 -3.44 11.27 16.07
C THR A 317 -2.18 11.63 15.32
N LYS A 318 -1.95 12.91 15.15
CA LYS A 318 -0.73 13.49 14.56
C LYS A 318 -0.24 14.58 15.50
N GLN A 319 0.86 14.33 16.19
CA GLN A 319 1.46 15.29 17.14
C GLN A 319 2.86 15.67 16.66
N ARG A 320 3.16 16.96 16.68
CA ARG A 320 4.50 17.47 16.41
C ARG A 320 5.23 17.65 17.72
N ILE A 321 6.38 16.98 17.88
CA ILE A 321 7.25 17.05 19.05
C ILE A 321 8.60 17.56 18.56
N GLY A 322 8.86 18.85 18.65
CA GLY A 322 10.03 19.49 18.06
C GLY A 322 10.09 19.31 16.55
N THR A 323 11.17 18.71 16.04
CA THR A 323 11.37 18.42 14.61
C THR A 323 10.66 17.13 14.13
N HIS A 324 10.20 16.28 15.05
CA HIS A 324 9.60 14.99 14.74
C HIS A 324 8.06 15.04 14.74
N VAL A 325 7.45 14.31 13.81
CA VAL A 325 5.99 14.12 13.76
C VAL A 325 5.66 12.70 14.20
N LYS A 326 5.00 12.56 15.35
CA LYS A 326 4.48 11.29 15.86
C LYS A 326 3.08 11.08 15.31
N LYS A 327 2.88 9.95 14.59
CA LYS A 327 1.58 9.54 14.05
C LYS A 327 1.15 8.23 14.71
N THR A 328 -0.09 8.17 15.20
CA THR A 328 -0.69 6.92 15.67
C THR A 328 -1.82 6.52 14.73
N TYR A 329 -1.99 5.23 14.56
CA TYR A 329 -2.99 4.67 13.65
C TYR A 329 -3.89 3.71 14.41
N ASP A 330 -5.09 3.51 13.90
CA ASP A 330 -6.02 2.50 14.41
C ASP A 330 -5.60 1.07 14.00
N THR A 331 -6.34 0.08 14.50
CA THR A 331 -6.24 -1.29 14.01
C THR A 331 -6.77 -1.38 12.58
N ALA A 332 -6.00 -2.03 11.69
CA ALA A 332 -6.41 -2.18 10.30
C ALA A 332 -7.74 -2.94 10.20
N LYS A 333 -8.70 -2.34 9.49
CA LYS A 333 -10.02 -2.91 9.17
C LYS A 333 -10.31 -2.73 7.69
N THR A 334 -11.07 -3.66 7.10
CA THR A 334 -11.57 -3.48 5.73
C THR A 334 -12.65 -2.39 5.67
N PRO A 335 -12.89 -1.77 4.50
CA PRO A 335 -14.04 -0.87 4.33
C PRO A 335 -15.36 -1.51 4.77
N TYR A 336 -15.60 -2.77 4.42
CA TYR A 336 -16.74 -3.54 4.87
C TYR A 336 -16.83 -3.64 6.41
N GLN A 337 -15.75 -4.00 7.09
CA GLN A 337 -15.73 -4.05 8.56
C GLN A 337 -16.03 -2.69 9.19
N ARG A 338 -15.51 -1.59 8.61
CA ARG A 338 -15.81 -0.23 9.11
C ARG A 338 -17.26 0.13 8.92
N LEU A 339 -17.82 -0.19 7.75
CA LEU A 339 -19.20 0.07 7.41
C LEU A 339 -20.16 -0.75 8.30
N ALA A 340 -19.86 -2.03 8.53
CA ALA A 340 -20.67 -2.90 9.39
C ALA A 340 -20.74 -2.43 10.86
N PHE A 341 -19.72 -1.72 11.33
CA PHE A 341 -19.68 -1.10 12.67
C PHE A 341 -20.27 0.31 12.71
N SER A 342 -20.73 0.85 11.57
CA SER A 342 -21.40 2.16 11.52
C SER A 342 -22.91 2.00 11.70
N ASP A 343 -23.55 3.03 12.26
CA ASP A 343 -25.01 3.06 12.47
C ASP A 343 -25.80 3.50 11.22
N VAL A 344 -25.11 3.64 10.07
CA VAL A 344 -25.71 4.16 8.82
C VAL A 344 -26.51 3.10 8.08
N LEU A 345 -26.14 1.82 8.23
CA LEU A 345 -26.81 0.72 7.55
C LEU A 345 -28.02 0.23 8.35
N LYS A 346 -29.14 0.03 7.64
CA LYS A 346 -30.28 -0.71 8.17
C LYS A 346 -29.90 -2.18 8.37
N GLU A 347 -30.58 -2.87 9.29
CA GLU A 347 -30.27 -4.28 9.60
C GLU A 347 -30.39 -5.21 8.38
N GLU A 348 -31.31 -4.93 7.48
CA GLU A 348 -31.46 -5.67 6.22
C GLU A 348 -30.20 -5.51 5.31
N GLN A 349 -29.67 -4.28 5.20
CA GLN A 349 -28.47 -4.00 4.44
C GLN A 349 -27.24 -4.66 5.07
N LYS A 350 -27.13 -4.64 6.41
CA LYS A 350 -26.07 -5.36 7.12
C LYS A 350 -26.12 -6.85 6.84
N LYS A 351 -27.32 -7.47 6.92
CA LYS A 351 -27.52 -8.90 6.59
C LYS A 351 -27.17 -9.21 5.15
N MET A 352 -27.56 -8.36 4.19
CA MET A 352 -27.21 -8.51 2.77
C MET A 352 -25.70 -8.49 2.55
N LEU A 353 -25.00 -7.51 3.13
CA LEU A 353 -23.54 -7.41 3.01
C LEU A 353 -22.83 -8.58 3.71
N GLN A 354 -23.33 -9.04 4.87
CA GLN A 354 -22.81 -10.20 5.56
C GLN A 354 -22.98 -11.49 4.74
N ASN A 355 -24.12 -11.67 4.11
CA ASN A 355 -24.36 -12.82 3.23
C ASN A 355 -23.43 -12.78 2.01
N LEU A 356 -23.26 -11.59 1.41
CA LEU A 356 -22.31 -11.41 0.32
C LEU A 356 -20.89 -11.78 0.78
N TYR A 357 -20.42 -11.21 1.89
CA TYR A 357 -19.10 -11.50 2.46
C TYR A 357 -18.88 -12.99 2.70
N ASN A 358 -19.86 -13.67 3.27
CA ASN A 358 -19.80 -15.10 3.60
C ASN A 358 -19.65 -16.00 2.35
N ASN A 359 -20.11 -15.53 1.19
CA ASN A 359 -20.04 -16.25 -0.09
C ASN A 359 -18.82 -15.87 -0.94
N LEU A 360 -18.02 -14.88 -0.53
CA LEU A 360 -16.85 -14.47 -1.26
C LEU A 360 -15.61 -15.31 -0.91
N ASN A 361 -14.82 -15.64 -1.94
CA ASN A 361 -13.51 -16.23 -1.80
C ASN A 361 -12.44 -15.28 -2.36
N PRO A 362 -11.55 -14.70 -1.53
CA PRO A 362 -10.56 -13.73 -1.98
C PRO A 362 -9.55 -14.29 -2.98
N LEU A 363 -9.20 -15.57 -2.90
CA LEU A 363 -8.30 -16.22 -3.86
C LEU A 363 -8.99 -16.45 -5.21
N ASP A 364 -10.27 -16.80 -5.21
CA ASP A 364 -11.03 -16.94 -6.45
C ASP A 364 -11.21 -15.59 -7.16
N LEU A 365 -11.56 -14.53 -6.41
CA LEU A 365 -11.59 -13.17 -6.94
C LEU A 365 -10.25 -12.79 -7.56
N LYS A 366 -9.14 -13.10 -6.88
CA LYS A 366 -7.79 -12.81 -7.38
C LYS A 366 -7.47 -13.59 -8.65
N ARG A 367 -7.85 -14.88 -8.72
CA ARG A 367 -7.69 -15.69 -9.94
C ARG A 367 -8.49 -15.13 -11.13
N LYS A 368 -9.74 -14.70 -10.89
CA LYS A 368 -10.58 -14.05 -11.91
C LYS A 368 -9.95 -12.73 -12.40
N ILE A 369 -9.53 -11.86 -11.47
CA ILE A 369 -8.86 -10.61 -11.83
C ILE A 369 -7.59 -10.88 -12.65
N ASN A 370 -6.73 -11.80 -12.22
CA ASN A 370 -5.50 -12.13 -12.92
C ASN A 370 -5.79 -12.65 -14.35
N ARG A 371 -6.78 -13.53 -14.51
CA ARG A 371 -7.18 -14.07 -15.82
C ARG A 371 -7.66 -12.97 -16.76
N LEU A 372 -8.47 -12.02 -16.27
CA LEU A 372 -8.91 -10.87 -17.07
C LEU A 372 -7.76 -9.92 -17.39
N THR A 373 -6.84 -9.69 -16.45
CA THR A 373 -5.63 -8.88 -16.68
C THR A 373 -4.73 -9.52 -17.75
N GLU A 374 -4.58 -10.84 -17.74
CA GLU A 374 -3.86 -11.55 -18.82
C GLU A 374 -4.56 -11.39 -20.17
N LYS A 375 -5.91 -11.51 -20.21
CA LYS A 375 -6.71 -11.24 -21.42
C LYS A 375 -6.48 -9.81 -21.91
N LEU A 376 -6.50 -8.82 -21.02
CA LEU A 376 -6.23 -7.42 -21.34
C LEU A 376 -4.81 -7.22 -21.90
N ASN A 377 -3.80 -7.84 -21.28
CA ASN A 377 -2.42 -7.74 -21.74
C ASN A 377 -2.20 -8.37 -23.14
N LYS A 378 -2.97 -9.39 -23.51
CA LYS A 378 -2.92 -9.95 -24.87
C LYS A 378 -3.37 -8.92 -25.91
N THR A 379 -4.37 -8.09 -25.63
CA THR A 379 -4.82 -7.04 -26.57
C THR A 379 -3.76 -5.99 -26.86
N LEU A 380 -2.82 -5.76 -25.92
CA LEU A 380 -1.68 -4.84 -26.12
C LEU A 380 -0.64 -5.44 -27.07
N ARG A 381 -0.38 -6.76 -26.97
CA ARG A 381 0.61 -7.45 -27.83
C ARG A 381 0.16 -7.48 -29.30
N TYR A 382 -1.13 -7.69 -29.57
CA TYR A 382 -1.65 -7.63 -30.94
C TYR A 382 -1.42 -6.25 -31.58
N LYS A 383 -1.63 -5.14 -30.85
CA LYS A 383 -1.36 -3.79 -31.37
C LYS A 383 0.11 -3.54 -31.73
N ILE A 384 1.05 -4.08 -30.98
CA ILE A 384 2.47 -3.93 -31.26
C ILE A 384 2.84 -4.66 -32.56
N ASN A 385 2.29 -5.87 -32.77
CA ASN A 385 2.55 -6.65 -33.95
C ASN A 385 1.93 -6.03 -35.21
N ASP A 386 0.73 -5.44 -35.12
CA ASP A 386 0.12 -4.74 -36.24
C ASP A 386 0.88 -3.47 -36.63
N ALA A 387 1.42 -2.74 -35.66
CA ALA A 387 2.22 -1.54 -35.88
C ALA A 387 3.65 -1.83 -36.43
N THR A 388 4.14 -3.06 -36.30
CA THR A 388 5.44 -3.48 -36.89
C THR A 388 5.29 -4.10 -38.28
N ASN A 389 4.08 -4.40 -38.73
CA ASN A 389 3.78 -4.95 -40.03
C ASN A 389 3.22 -3.91 -41.05
N THR A 390 3.12 -2.65 -40.61
CA THR A 390 2.80 -1.47 -41.46
C THR A 390 4.01 -0.55 -41.56
#